data_6ceceae2031b11514ee1b3ad8e51e9af
#
_entry.id   6ceceae2031b11514ee1b3ad8e51e9af
#
_cell.length_a   1.000
_cell.length_b   1.000
_cell.length_c   1.000
_cell.angle_alpha   90.00
_cell.angle_beta   90.00
_cell.angle_gamma   90.00
#
_symmetry.space_group_name_H-M   'P 1'
#
loop_
_entity.id
_entity.type
_entity.pdbx_description
1 polymer ?
#
loop_
_entity_poly.entity_id
_entity_poly.type
_entity_poly.pdbx_seq_one_letter_code
_entity_poly.pdbx_strand_id
1 'polypeptide(L)'
;TIPVSFVNEIVPLFTRHGCNGGSCHGKVGGQNGFRLSLMGFEPHRDRNYVREGLGRRIFRAAPGHSLLVMKGAGLLPHKGGTRVEKGSDDYQLLIRWISEMGSSPENDTGDPGVDRIVVMPTDRLTAAGASQQLRVTAYFKDGTTSDVTRAAVYESNDESMAKTDLKGLVHLKDKAGTASVMVRFREHVAVFRATVPLGAPLETTPSPRNLVDEHVFAKLQTLG
;
A
#
# COMPACT_ATOMS: atom_id res chain seq x y z
N THR A 1 -9.06 16.61 16.89
CA THR A 1 -8.59 15.50 16.01
C THR A 1 -8.26 16.07 14.64
N ILE A 2 -7.13 15.68 14.07
CA ILE A 2 -6.74 16.07 12.71
C ILE A 2 -7.76 15.46 11.73
N PRO A 3 -8.35 16.24 10.79
CA PRO A 3 -9.29 15.72 9.80
C PRO A 3 -8.64 14.66 8.89
N VAL A 4 -9.46 13.70 8.43
CA VAL A 4 -8.98 12.65 7.51
C VAL A 4 -8.62 13.26 6.16
N SER A 5 -7.38 13.03 5.71
CA SER A 5 -6.90 13.46 4.39
C SER A 5 -7.41 12.52 3.29
N PHE A 6 -8.07 13.09 2.27
CA PHE A 6 -8.45 12.29 1.11
C PHE A 6 -7.23 11.76 0.37
N VAL A 7 -6.24 12.61 0.16
CA VAL A 7 -5.03 12.29 -0.64
C VAL A 7 -4.13 11.29 0.07
N ASN A 8 -3.92 11.47 1.39
CA ASN A 8 -2.94 10.70 2.15
C ASN A 8 -3.53 9.47 2.87
N GLU A 9 -4.86 9.36 2.98
CA GLU A 9 -5.50 8.25 3.71
C GLU A 9 -6.54 7.52 2.85
N ILE A 10 -7.45 8.24 2.16
CA ILE A 10 -8.54 7.61 1.39
C ILE A 10 -8.08 7.09 0.03
N VAL A 11 -7.28 7.85 -0.72
CA VAL A 11 -6.72 7.37 -1.99
C VAL A 11 -5.83 6.15 -1.78
N PRO A 12 -4.89 6.13 -0.81
CA PRO A 12 -4.15 4.92 -0.46
C PRO A 12 -5.03 3.74 -0.04
N LEU A 13 -6.11 3.97 0.70
CA LEU A 13 -7.09 2.93 1.03
C LEU A 13 -7.70 2.34 -0.24
N PHE A 14 -8.14 3.15 -1.20
CA PHE A 14 -8.67 2.66 -2.47
C PHE A 14 -7.63 1.85 -3.24
N THR A 15 -6.37 2.26 -3.20
CA THR A 15 -5.27 1.57 -3.89
C THR A 15 -4.98 0.21 -3.26
N ARG A 16 -4.86 0.13 -1.93
CA ARG A 16 -4.64 -1.11 -1.19
C ARG A 16 -5.72 -2.16 -1.44
N HIS A 17 -6.96 -1.71 -1.49
CA HIS A 17 -8.11 -2.59 -1.73
C HIS A 17 -8.40 -2.81 -3.23
N GLY A 18 -7.54 -2.29 -4.13
CA GLY A 18 -7.65 -2.46 -5.58
C GLY A 18 -8.84 -1.74 -6.21
N CYS A 19 -9.49 -0.80 -5.48
CA CYS A 19 -10.67 -0.09 -5.99
C CYS A 19 -10.34 0.74 -7.23
N ASN A 20 -9.18 1.38 -7.27
CA ASN A 20 -8.68 2.20 -8.36
C ASN A 20 -7.72 1.44 -9.31
N GLY A 21 -7.73 0.12 -9.25
CA GLY A 21 -7.02 -0.74 -10.21
C GLY A 21 -7.69 -0.76 -11.58
N GLY A 22 -6.93 -1.12 -12.64
CA GLY A 22 -7.38 -1.13 -14.02
C GLY A 22 -8.52 -2.12 -14.34
N SER A 23 -8.70 -3.16 -13.52
CA SER A 23 -9.83 -4.10 -13.61
C SER A 23 -11.11 -3.59 -12.91
N CYS A 24 -10.99 -2.56 -12.07
CA CYS A 24 -12.06 -1.98 -11.27
C CYS A 24 -12.41 -0.56 -11.75
N HIS A 25 -12.36 0.42 -10.86
CA HIS A 25 -12.76 1.80 -11.17
C HIS A 25 -11.63 2.64 -11.79
N GLY A 26 -10.37 2.14 -11.83
CA GLY A 26 -9.21 2.84 -12.41
C GLY A 26 -9.08 2.75 -13.92
N LYS A 27 -9.99 2.05 -14.62
CA LYS A 27 -10.02 2.06 -16.08
C LYS A 27 -10.68 3.32 -16.64
N VAL A 28 -10.40 3.67 -17.90
CA VAL A 28 -10.84 4.92 -18.55
C VAL A 28 -12.33 5.21 -18.37
N GLY A 29 -13.20 4.21 -18.54
CA GLY A 29 -14.65 4.35 -18.36
C GLY A 29 -15.15 4.07 -16.94
N GLY A 30 -14.30 3.67 -16.01
CA GLY A 30 -14.71 3.20 -14.69
C GLY A 30 -15.66 2.00 -14.77
N GLN A 31 -16.49 1.82 -13.74
CA GLN A 31 -17.55 0.81 -13.67
C GLN A 31 -18.87 1.46 -13.26
N ASN A 32 -19.93 1.25 -14.03
CA ASN A 32 -21.28 1.77 -13.76
C ASN A 32 -21.31 3.28 -13.42
N GLY A 33 -20.58 4.09 -14.21
CA GLY A 33 -20.50 5.54 -14.04
C GLY A 33 -19.70 6.00 -12.82
N PHE A 34 -19.01 5.09 -12.13
CA PHE A 34 -18.03 5.46 -11.12
C PHE A 34 -16.63 5.13 -11.62
N ARG A 35 -15.78 6.14 -11.72
CA ARG A 35 -14.39 6.01 -12.12
C ARG A 35 -13.49 6.64 -11.07
N LEU A 36 -12.27 6.17 -11.02
CA LEU A 36 -11.15 6.72 -10.27
C LEU A 36 -9.94 6.80 -11.20
N SER A 37 -8.97 7.60 -10.87
CA SER A 37 -7.69 7.57 -11.57
C SER A 37 -6.94 6.27 -11.26
N LEU A 38 -6.22 5.75 -12.23
CA LEU A 38 -5.44 4.53 -12.04
C LEU A 38 -4.44 4.72 -10.90
N MET A 39 -4.50 3.84 -9.89
CA MET A 39 -3.63 3.87 -8.71
C MET A 39 -3.67 5.20 -7.92
N GLY A 40 -4.71 6.03 -8.11
CA GLY A 40 -4.84 7.31 -7.42
C GLY A 40 -3.94 8.42 -7.96
N PHE A 41 -3.54 8.35 -9.24
CA PHE A 41 -2.62 9.30 -9.86
C PHE A 41 -3.15 10.74 -9.91
N GLU A 42 -4.49 10.93 -9.96
CA GLU A 42 -5.16 12.23 -9.98
C GLU A 42 -6.10 12.40 -8.77
N PRO A 43 -5.58 12.51 -7.53
CA PRO A 43 -6.40 12.46 -6.32
C PRO A 43 -7.47 13.55 -6.25
N HIS A 44 -7.20 14.74 -6.77
CA HIS A 44 -8.19 15.84 -6.79
C HIS A 44 -9.38 15.51 -7.71
N ARG A 45 -9.13 14.86 -8.84
CA ARG A 45 -10.22 14.39 -9.73
C ARG A 45 -10.98 13.23 -9.10
N ASP A 46 -10.28 12.31 -8.44
CA ASP A 46 -10.90 11.20 -7.72
C ASP A 46 -11.85 11.69 -6.63
N ARG A 47 -11.46 12.72 -5.89
CA ARG A 47 -12.33 13.37 -4.90
C ARG A 47 -13.63 13.88 -5.52
N ASN A 48 -13.52 14.55 -6.68
CA ASN A 48 -14.70 15.05 -7.40
C ASN A 48 -15.58 13.88 -7.86
N TYR A 49 -15.01 12.84 -8.46
CA TYR A 49 -15.76 11.67 -8.90
C TYR A 49 -16.48 10.95 -7.76
N VAL A 50 -15.88 10.90 -6.57
CA VAL A 50 -16.53 10.33 -5.39
C VAL A 50 -17.71 11.19 -4.96
N ARG A 51 -17.60 12.53 -5.02
CA ARG A 51 -18.65 13.48 -4.63
C ARG A 51 -19.76 13.62 -5.68
N GLU A 52 -19.43 13.43 -6.95
CA GLU A 52 -20.35 13.45 -8.07
C GLU A 52 -21.39 12.30 -7.98
N GLY A 53 -22.36 12.31 -8.85
CA GLY A 53 -23.39 11.26 -8.94
C GLY A 53 -24.63 11.59 -8.13
N LEU A 54 -24.99 12.90 -8.05
CA LEU A 54 -26.22 13.39 -7.42
C LEU A 54 -26.34 12.99 -5.94
N GLY A 55 -25.23 12.98 -5.23
CA GLY A 55 -25.20 12.64 -3.80
C GLY A 55 -25.41 11.15 -3.48
N ARG A 56 -25.59 10.29 -4.48
CA ARG A 56 -25.88 8.85 -4.23
C ARG A 56 -24.69 8.08 -3.66
N ARG A 57 -23.44 8.47 -4.00
CA ARG A 57 -22.25 7.74 -3.53
C ARG A 57 -21.92 8.05 -2.08
N ILE A 58 -22.20 9.26 -1.65
CA ILE A 58 -21.89 9.78 -0.32
C ILE A 58 -23.18 10.24 0.36
N PHE A 59 -23.48 9.69 1.52
CA PHE A 59 -24.62 10.08 2.35
C PHE A 59 -24.12 10.51 3.72
N ARG A 60 -23.86 11.80 3.88
CA ARG A 60 -23.23 12.38 5.07
C ARG A 60 -24.05 12.25 6.35
N ALA A 61 -25.37 12.33 6.24
CA ALA A 61 -26.26 12.22 7.40
C ALA A 61 -26.23 10.82 8.04
N ALA A 62 -25.88 9.79 7.23
CA ALA A 62 -25.68 8.43 7.68
C ALA A 62 -24.53 7.79 6.87
N PRO A 63 -23.26 8.07 7.21
CA PRO A 63 -22.09 7.67 6.41
C PRO A 63 -22.05 6.19 6.04
N GLY A 64 -22.45 5.31 6.96
CA GLY A 64 -22.53 3.86 6.72
C GLY A 64 -23.55 3.44 5.64
N HIS A 65 -24.50 4.31 5.29
CA HIS A 65 -25.46 4.10 4.21
C HIS A 65 -25.01 4.73 2.88
N SER A 66 -23.82 5.30 2.83
CA SER A 66 -23.22 5.75 1.57
C SER A 66 -23.04 4.56 0.62
N LEU A 67 -23.43 4.73 -0.65
CA LEU A 67 -23.29 3.66 -1.64
C LEU A 67 -21.82 3.20 -1.80
N LEU A 68 -20.88 4.12 -1.65
CA LEU A 68 -19.45 3.83 -1.62
C LEU A 68 -19.10 2.81 -0.53
N VAL A 69 -19.57 3.04 0.69
CA VAL A 69 -19.33 2.17 1.85
C VAL A 69 -20.09 0.85 1.70
N MET A 70 -21.37 0.90 1.39
CA MET A 70 -22.21 -0.31 1.30
C MET A 70 -21.73 -1.28 0.23
N LYS A 71 -21.30 -0.77 -0.94
CA LYS A 71 -20.73 -1.61 -2.00
C LYS A 71 -19.33 -2.10 -1.67
N GLY A 72 -18.48 -1.23 -1.14
CA GLY A 72 -17.12 -1.58 -0.71
C GLY A 72 -17.12 -2.66 0.38
N ALA A 73 -18.08 -2.59 1.30
CA ALA A 73 -18.22 -3.56 2.39
C ALA A 73 -19.05 -4.81 2.02
N GLY A 74 -19.48 -4.95 0.76
CA GLY A 74 -20.29 -6.11 0.33
C GLY A 74 -21.71 -6.15 0.91
N LEU A 75 -22.20 -5.05 1.49
CA LEU A 75 -23.57 -4.94 2.02
C LEU A 75 -24.62 -4.73 0.92
N LEU A 76 -24.17 -4.39 -0.27
CA LEU A 76 -24.95 -4.36 -1.51
C LEU A 76 -24.20 -5.15 -2.59
N PRO A 77 -24.91 -5.72 -3.58
CA PRO A 77 -24.30 -6.45 -4.67
C PRO A 77 -23.21 -5.62 -5.36
N HIS A 78 -21.98 -6.11 -5.35
CA HIS A 78 -20.80 -5.49 -5.92
C HIS A 78 -19.97 -6.52 -6.68
N LYS A 79 -19.80 -6.33 -8.00
CA LYS A 79 -19.06 -7.26 -8.86
C LYS A 79 -17.60 -7.45 -8.40
N GLY A 80 -17.01 -6.43 -7.75
CA GLY A 80 -15.68 -6.49 -7.16
C GLY A 80 -15.60 -7.32 -5.87
N GLY A 81 -16.72 -7.82 -5.34
CA GLY A 81 -16.79 -8.48 -4.02
C GLY A 81 -16.62 -7.51 -2.85
N THR A 82 -16.46 -8.06 -1.66
CA THR A 82 -16.13 -7.30 -0.44
C THR A 82 -14.68 -6.85 -0.52
N ARG A 83 -14.44 -5.56 -0.39
CA ARG A 83 -13.12 -4.95 -0.41
C ARG A 83 -12.68 -4.46 0.95
N VAL A 84 -13.60 -3.89 1.70
CA VAL A 84 -13.36 -3.34 3.04
C VAL A 84 -14.27 -4.06 4.01
N GLU A 85 -13.71 -4.78 4.96
CA GLU A 85 -14.50 -5.54 5.94
C GLU A 85 -15.25 -4.58 6.85
N LYS A 86 -16.56 -4.85 7.06
CA LYS A 86 -17.41 -4.04 7.95
C LYS A 86 -16.85 -4.06 9.38
N GLY A 87 -16.68 -2.89 9.96
CA GLY A 87 -16.14 -2.74 11.32
C GLY A 87 -14.60 -2.69 11.39
N SER A 88 -13.89 -2.94 10.29
CA SER A 88 -12.42 -2.79 10.25
C SER A 88 -11.98 -1.32 10.41
N ASP A 89 -10.70 -1.13 10.70
CA ASP A 89 -10.08 0.21 10.79
C ASP A 89 -10.32 1.01 9.49
N ASP A 90 -10.20 0.36 8.34
CA ASP A 90 -10.42 0.98 7.02
C ASP A 90 -11.89 1.35 6.79
N TYR A 91 -12.81 0.53 7.28
CA TYR A 91 -14.24 0.87 7.27
C TYR A 91 -14.52 2.10 8.13
N GLN A 92 -13.97 2.16 9.34
CA GLN A 92 -14.15 3.30 10.24
C GLN A 92 -13.51 4.57 9.68
N LEU A 93 -12.35 4.43 9.01
CA LEU A 93 -11.70 5.54 8.32
C LEU A 93 -12.60 6.13 7.23
N LEU A 94 -13.24 5.30 6.41
CA LEU A 94 -14.20 5.76 5.39
C LEU A 94 -15.40 6.45 6.03
N ILE A 95 -15.98 5.89 7.10
CA ILE A 95 -17.11 6.48 7.83
C ILE A 95 -16.73 7.86 8.37
N ARG A 96 -15.58 7.94 9.04
CA ARG A 96 -15.07 9.18 9.61
C ARG A 96 -14.85 10.23 8.53
N TRP A 97 -14.16 9.87 7.44
CA TRP A 97 -13.93 10.79 6.33
C TRP A 97 -15.25 11.35 5.76
N ILE A 98 -16.24 10.49 5.52
CA ILE A 98 -17.56 10.93 5.01
C ILE A 98 -18.27 11.87 6.00
N SER A 99 -18.19 11.59 7.30
CA SER A 99 -18.80 12.45 8.32
C SER A 99 -18.13 13.82 8.39
N GLU A 100 -16.83 13.88 8.19
CA GLU A 100 -16.02 15.11 8.20
C GLU A 100 -16.13 15.93 6.90
N MET A 101 -16.65 15.36 5.81
CA MET A 101 -16.83 16.00 4.48
C MET A 101 -17.74 17.22 4.48
N GLY A 102 -17.55 18.22 5.20
CA GLY A 102 -18.40 19.39 5.17
C GLY A 102 -18.09 20.38 6.24
N SER A 103 -17.24 19.97 7.16
CA SER A 103 -16.69 20.86 8.16
C SER A 103 -15.56 21.73 7.57
N SER A 104 -15.04 21.32 6.40
CA SER A 104 -14.08 22.13 5.64
C SER A 104 -14.18 21.76 4.16
N PRO A 105 -14.41 22.71 3.25
CA PRO A 105 -14.49 22.44 1.81
C PRO A 105 -13.18 21.95 1.19
N GLU A 106 -12.05 22.10 1.89
CA GLU A 106 -10.73 22.10 1.28
C GLU A 106 -9.62 21.50 2.15
N ASN A 107 -9.93 20.45 2.93
CA ASN A 107 -8.93 19.81 3.80
C ASN A 107 -7.69 19.25 3.04
N ASP A 108 -7.69 19.29 1.70
CA ASP A 108 -6.56 18.87 0.86
C ASP A 108 -5.81 20.03 0.18
N THR A 109 -6.21 21.31 0.42
CA THR A 109 -5.45 22.46 -0.12
C THR A 109 -4.08 22.62 0.53
N GLY A 110 -3.84 21.92 1.63
CA GLY A 110 -2.59 21.89 2.36
C GLY A 110 -1.78 20.60 2.20
N ASP A 111 -2.07 19.73 1.20
CA ASP A 111 -1.21 18.57 0.96
C ASP A 111 0.18 19.04 0.51
N PRO A 112 1.21 18.89 1.34
CA PRO A 112 2.55 19.37 1.02
C PRO A 112 3.23 18.52 -0.07
N GLY A 113 2.59 17.42 -0.49
CA GLY A 113 3.19 16.43 -1.37
C GLY A 113 4.26 15.59 -0.68
N VAL A 114 4.40 14.35 -1.11
CA VAL A 114 5.46 13.47 -0.61
C VAL A 114 6.77 13.81 -1.32
N ASP A 115 7.88 13.88 -0.57
CA ASP A 115 9.23 14.00 -1.09
C ASP A 115 9.85 12.63 -1.35
N ARG A 116 9.75 11.74 -0.35
CA ARG A 116 10.23 10.35 -0.42
C ARG A 116 9.56 9.48 0.64
N ILE A 117 9.70 8.18 0.49
CA ILE A 117 9.39 7.20 1.53
C ILE A 117 10.64 6.43 1.93
N VAL A 118 10.66 5.98 3.19
CA VAL A 118 11.71 5.12 3.73
C VAL A 118 11.04 3.89 4.36
N VAL A 119 11.49 2.70 3.96
CA VAL A 119 11.09 1.43 4.56
C VAL A 119 12.18 0.94 5.53
N MET A 120 11.78 0.49 6.69
CA MET A 120 12.69 -0.07 7.69
C MET A 120 12.16 -1.41 8.21
N PRO A 121 13.03 -2.44 8.28
CA PRO A 121 14.40 -2.49 7.75
C PRO A 121 14.39 -2.46 6.21
N THR A 122 15.52 -2.10 5.59
CA THR A 122 15.70 -2.19 4.13
C THR A 122 16.07 -3.59 3.69
N ASP A 123 16.86 -4.27 4.52
CA ASP A 123 17.37 -5.62 4.25
C ASP A 123 17.35 -6.45 5.54
N ARG A 124 17.09 -7.74 5.41
CA ARG A 124 17.19 -8.68 6.53
C ARG A 124 17.67 -10.05 6.09
N LEU A 125 18.72 -10.52 6.77
CA LEU A 125 19.12 -11.92 6.76
C LEU A 125 18.36 -12.64 7.89
N THR A 126 17.65 -13.71 7.60
CA THR A 126 16.78 -14.38 8.57
C THR A 126 16.55 -15.85 8.22
N ALA A 127 15.92 -16.58 9.14
CA ALA A 127 15.57 -17.98 8.93
C ALA A 127 14.30 -18.15 8.08
N ALA A 128 14.15 -19.33 7.48
CA ALA A 128 12.90 -19.77 6.88
C ALA A 128 11.74 -19.75 7.90
N GLY A 129 10.54 -19.44 7.47
CA GLY A 129 9.35 -19.34 8.32
C GLY A 129 9.29 -18.10 9.21
N ALA A 130 10.29 -17.24 9.22
CA ALA A 130 10.30 -16.03 10.03
C ALA A 130 9.33 -14.98 9.51
N SER A 131 8.96 -14.02 10.35
CA SER A 131 8.16 -12.86 9.97
C SER A 131 8.92 -11.56 10.25
N GLN A 132 8.68 -10.56 9.42
CA GLN A 132 9.24 -9.21 9.57
C GLN A 132 8.16 -8.16 9.43
N GLN A 133 7.94 -7.37 10.49
CA GLN A 133 7.14 -6.16 10.40
C GLN A 133 7.96 -5.06 9.73
N LEU A 134 7.44 -4.48 8.67
CA LEU A 134 8.00 -3.29 8.04
C LEU A 134 7.38 -2.04 8.67
N ARG A 135 8.17 -0.98 8.72
CA ARG A 135 7.73 0.38 9.01
C ARG A 135 8.00 1.26 7.80
N VAL A 136 7.01 2.03 7.37
CA VAL A 136 7.13 2.94 6.24
C VAL A 136 6.90 4.37 6.73
N THR A 137 7.90 5.21 6.55
CA THR A 137 7.83 6.64 6.89
C THR A 137 7.80 7.46 5.61
N ALA A 138 6.77 8.28 5.44
CA ALA A 138 6.73 9.31 4.41
C ALA A 138 7.36 10.59 4.94
N TYR A 139 8.17 11.22 4.09
CA TYR A 139 8.73 12.54 4.28
C TYR A 139 8.03 13.49 3.31
N PHE A 140 7.46 14.55 3.83
CA PHE A 140 6.73 15.53 3.04
C PHE A 140 7.62 16.72 2.66
N LYS A 141 7.25 17.43 1.59
CA LYS A 141 8.03 18.57 1.06
C LYS A 141 8.08 19.77 2.02
N ASP A 142 7.16 19.85 2.98
CA ASP A 142 7.17 20.85 4.06
C ASP A 142 8.09 20.47 5.24
N GLY A 143 8.81 19.35 5.15
CA GLY A 143 9.70 18.82 6.19
C GLY A 143 9.01 17.98 7.25
N THR A 144 7.69 17.83 7.22
CA THR A 144 6.97 16.94 8.14
C THR A 144 7.14 15.46 7.76
N THR A 145 6.87 14.56 8.71
CA THR A 145 6.94 13.12 8.50
C THR A 145 5.70 12.44 9.05
N SER A 146 5.31 11.31 8.44
CA SER A 146 4.22 10.47 8.94
C SER A 146 4.53 8.99 8.79
N ASP A 147 4.06 8.17 9.72
CA ASP A 147 4.03 6.73 9.57
C ASP A 147 2.89 6.35 8.63
N VAL A 148 3.25 5.84 7.45
CA VAL A 148 2.32 5.44 6.40
C VAL A 148 2.29 3.91 6.21
N THR A 149 2.78 3.15 7.17
CA THR A 149 2.85 1.69 7.12
C THR A 149 1.50 1.07 6.76
N ARG A 150 0.42 1.54 7.37
CA ARG A 150 -0.94 1.04 7.09
C ARG A 150 -1.56 1.60 5.81
N ALA A 151 -0.99 2.64 5.23
CA ALA A 151 -1.45 3.26 3.99
C ALA A 151 -0.68 2.76 2.75
N ALA A 152 0.51 2.20 2.94
CA ALA A 152 1.34 1.68 1.86
C ALA A 152 0.77 0.39 1.25
N VAL A 153 1.11 0.15 -0.01
CA VAL A 153 0.86 -1.09 -0.75
C VAL A 153 2.13 -1.93 -0.75
N TYR A 154 1.99 -3.23 -0.52
CA TYR A 154 3.09 -4.19 -0.43
C TYR A 154 2.91 -5.27 -1.48
N GLU A 155 3.91 -5.46 -2.34
CA GLU A 155 3.91 -6.47 -3.40
C GLU A 155 5.22 -7.26 -3.36
N SER A 156 5.11 -8.57 -3.14
CA SER A 156 6.27 -9.47 -3.20
C SER A 156 6.58 -9.84 -4.65
N ASN A 157 7.87 -9.87 -5.01
CA ASN A 157 8.31 -10.38 -6.30
C ASN A 157 8.25 -11.92 -6.40
N ASP A 158 8.17 -12.60 -5.26
CA ASP A 158 8.00 -14.07 -5.18
C ASP A 158 7.14 -14.46 -3.97
N GLU A 159 5.83 -14.59 -4.20
CA GLU A 159 4.89 -15.05 -3.16
C GLU A 159 5.10 -16.50 -2.72
N SER A 160 5.88 -17.29 -3.47
CA SER A 160 6.29 -18.62 -3.04
C SER A 160 7.35 -18.57 -1.96
N MET A 161 8.04 -17.45 -1.80
CA MET A 161 9.08 -17.21 -0.82
C MET A 161 8.66 -16.25 0.30
N ALA A 162 7.97 -15.18 -0.03
CA ALA A 162 7.52 -14.18 0.93
C ALA A 162 6.10 -13.70 0.60
N LYS A 163 5.21 -13.69 1.58
CA LYS A 163 3.87 -13.08 1.50
C LYS A 163 3.80 -11.85 2.39
N THR A 164 3.02 -10.87 1.95
CA THR A 164 2.78 -9.64 2.70
C THR A 164 1.31 -9.51 3.07
N ASP A 165 1.02 -8.90 4.21
CA ASP A 165 -0.33 -8.46 4.55
C ASP A 165 -0.51 -6.95 4.29
N LEU A 166 -1.72 -6.44 4.47
CA LEU A 166 -2.06 -5.03 4.30
C LEU A 166 -1.49 -4.11 5.40
N LYS A 167 -0.85 -4.68 6.43
CA LYS A 167 -0.26 -3.96 7.56
C LYS A 167 1.27 -3.92 7.50
N GLY A 168 1.85 -4.46 6.40
CA GLY A 168 3.30 -4.50 6.19
C GLY A 168 4.00 -5.62 6.94
N LEU A 169 3.28 -6.65 7.38
CA LEU A 169 3.90 -7.85 7.92
C LEU A 169 4.28 -8.78 6.77
N VAL A 170 5.57 -9.09 6.66
CA VAL A 170 6.14 -10.01 5.68
C VAL A 170 6.31 -11.38 6.33
N HIS A 171 5.68 -12.40 5.78
CA HIS A 171 5.81 -13.80 6.20
C HIS A 171 6.69 -14.53 5.22
N LEU A 172 7.86 -14.99 5.67
CA LEU A 172 8.77 -15.82 4.90
C LEU A 172 8.32 -17.28 4.97
N LYS A 173 8.39 -17.96 3.84
CA LYS A 173 8.10 -19.38 3.75
C LYS A 173 9.38 -20.20 3.89
N ASP A 174 9.23 -21.51 3.84
CA ASP A 174 10.32 -22.49 3.95
C ASP A 174 11.03 -22.66 2.60
N LYS A 175 11.70 -21.59 2.17
CA LYS A 175 12.44 -21.54 0.90
C LYS A 175 13.65 -20.64 1.03
N ALA A 176 14.83 -21.15 0.73
CA ALA A 176 16.06 -20.38 0.70
C ALA A 176 16.13 -19.47 -0.55
N GLY A 177 16.82 -18.35 -0.43
CA GLY A 177 17.01 -17.37 -1.49
C GLY A 177 16.79 -15.94 -1.03
N THR A 178 16.49 -15.04 -1.97
CA THR A 178 16.20 -13.63 -1.67
C THR A 178 14.86 -13.24 -2.29
N ALA A 179 13.94 -12.78 -1.47
CA ALA A 179 12.70 -12.13 -1.91
C ALA A 179 12.80 -10.62 -1.73
N SER A 180 12.22 -9.88 -2.67
CA SER A 180 12.08 -8.43 -2.60
C SER A 180 10.60 -8.06 -2.46
N VAL A 181 10.29 -7.19 -1.51
CA VAL A 181 8.97 -6.62 -1.34
C VAL A 181 9.02 -5.17 -1.78
N MET A 182 8.30 -4.86 -2.83
CA MET A 182 8.05 -3.47 -3.25
C MET A 182 7.05 -2.85 -2.29
N VAL A 183 7.41 -1.69 -1.77
CA VAL A 183 6.56 -0.88 -0.89
C VAL A 183 6.25 0.41 -1.62
N ARG A 184 4.96 0.69 -1.84
CA ARG A 184 4.53 1.89 -2.54
C ARG A 184 3.58 2.71 -1.68
N PHE A 185 3.82 4.00 -1.63
CA PHE A 185 2.91 4.99 -1.08
C PHE A 185 2.83 6.17 -2.04
N ARG A 186 1.63 6.43 -2.56
CA ARG A 186 1.39 7.40 -3.64
C ARG A 186 2.30 7.09 -4.85
N GLU A 187 3.03 8.09 -5.34
CA GLU A 187 3.97 7.98 -6.47
C GLU A 187 5.36 7.41 -6.09
N HIS A 188 5.64 7.21 -4.81
CA HIS A 188 6.96 6.80 -4.32
C HIS A 188 7.04 5.31 -4.05
N VAL A 189 8.21 4.74 -4.32
CA VAL A 189 8.51 3.32 -4.15
C VAL A 189 9.79 3.15 -3.33
N ALA A 190 9.77 2.17 -2.42
CA ALA A 190 10.94 1.67 -1.71
C ALA A 190 10.93 0.13 -1.76
N VAL A 191 12.05 -0.50 -1.43
CA VAL A 191 12.18 -1.96 -1.49
C VAL A 191 12.73 -2.47 -0.17
N PHE A 192 12.10 -3.50 0.37
CA PHE A 192 12.64 -4.35 1.42
C PHE A 192 13.12 -5.66 0.81
N ARG A 193 14.30 -6.17 1.24
CA ARG A 193 14.84 -7.47 0.84
C ARG A 193 14.96 -8.40 2.03
N ALA A 194 14.42 -9.61 1.89
CA ALA A 194 14.62 -10.69 2.83
C ALA A 194 15.50 -11.76 2.20
N THR A 195 16.57 -12.17 2.88
CA THR A 195 17.44 -13.25 2.46
C THR A 195 17.36 -14.39 3.48
N VAL A 196 17.03 -15.58 3.00
CA VAL A 196 17.03 -16.84 3.76
C VAL A 196 18.19 -17.66 3.26
N PRO A 197 19.25 -17.90 4.05
CA PRO A 197 20.41 -18.71 3.65
C PRO A 197 20.03 -20.14 3.38
N LEU A 198 20.81 -20.80 2.53
CA LEU A 198 20.72 -22.24 2.26
C LEU A 198 21.18 -23.09 3.47
N GLY A 199 21.96 -22.50 4.36
CA GLY A 199 22.50 -23.18 5.54
C GLY A 199 23.73 -24.07 5.26
N ALA A 200 24.36 -23.85 4.13
CA ALA A 200 25.60 -24.53 3.74
C ALA A 200 26.71 -23.48 3.54
N PRO A 201 27.30 -22.95 4.62
CA PRO A 201 28.29 -21.90 4.53
C PRO A 201 29.47 -22.31 3.64
N LEU A 202 29.87 -21.42 2.75
CA LEU A 202 31.03 -21.60 1.90
C LEU A 202 32.29 -21.42 2.75
N GLU A 203 33.09 -22.46 2.87
CA GLU A 203 34.36 -22.40 3.60
C GLU A 203 35.39 -21.52 2.87
N THR A 204 35.38 -21.55 1.54
CA THR A 204 36.30 -20.75 0.71
C THR A 204 35.62 -20.31 -0.59
N THR A 205 35.95 -19.12 -1.05
CA THR A 205 35.62 -18.64 -2.40
C THR A 205 36.90 -18.46 -3.21
N PRO A 206 36.86 -18.69 -4.53
CA PRO A 206 37.99 -18.35 -5.39
C PRO A 206 38.32 -16.85 -5.30
N SER A 207 39.56 -16.50 -5.62
CA SER A 207 39.95 -15.10 -5.76
C SER A 207 39.14 -14.43 -6.89
N PRO A 208 38.48 -13.30 -6.67
CA PRO A 208 37.69 -12.61 -7.71
C PRO A 208 38.68 -12.15 -8.83
N ARG A 209 38.28 -12.33 -10.08
CA ARG A 209 39.04 -11.89 -11.26
C ARG A 209 38.59 -10.54 -11.80
N ASN A 210 37.40 -10.13 -11.41
CA ASN A 210 36.77 -8.88 -11.83
C ASN A 210 35.70 -8.43 -10.82
N LEU A 211 35.13 -7.22 -11.01
CA LEU A 211 34.11 -6.65 -10.15
C LEU A 211 32.84 -7.52 -10.04
N VAL A 212 32.49 -8.25 -11.10
CA VAL A 212 31.30 -9.13 -11.08
C VAL A 212 31.53 -10.28 -10.12
N ASP A 213 32.72 -10.90 -10.15
CA ASP A 213 33.09 -11.99 -9.24
C ASP A 213 33.04 -11.53 -7.78
N GLU A 214 33.50 -10.32 -7.47
CA GLU A 214 33.44 -9.75 -6.12
C GLU A 214 32.00 -9.74 -5.60
N HIS A 215 31.07 -9.21 -6.38
CA HIS A 215 29.66 -9.14 -5.99
C HIS A 215 28.98 -10.52 -5.94
N VAL A 216 29.29 -11.39 -6.90
CA VAL A 216 28.73 -12.75 -6.94
C VAL A 216 29.21 -13.56 -5.73
N PHE A 217 30.52 -13.55 -5.43
CA PHE A 217 31.07 -14.29 -4.30
C PHE A 217 30.56 -13.74 -2.96
N ALA A 218 30.46 -12.43 -2.80
CA ALA A 218 29.83 -11.83 -1.62
C ALA A 218 28.37 -12.28 -1.46
N LYS A 219 27.61 -12.37 -2.56
CA LYS A 219 26.22 -12.87 -2.51
C LYS A 219 26.16 -14.35 -2.18
N LEU A 220 27.05 -15.18 -2.74
CA LEU A 220 27.14 -16.60 -2.42
C LEU A 220 27.49 -16.83 -0.95
N GLN A 221 28.44 -16.08 -0.39
CA GLN A 221 28.76 -16.13 1.05
C GLN A 221 27.55 -15.77 1.93
N THR A 222 26.73 -14.80 1.50
CA THR A 222 25.52 -14.42 2.24
C THR A 222 24.44 -15.50 2.19
N LEU A 223 24.37 -16.25 1.08
CA LEU A 223 23.37 -17.30 0.90
C LEU A 223 23.77 -18.64 1.54
N GLY A 224 25.01 -18.85 1.80
CA GLY A 224 25.53 -20.08 2.40
C GLY A 224 25.61 -21.22 1.42
#